data_8aa1545fed942b01835cd955cf2d8524
#
_entry.id   8aa1545fed942b01835cd955cf2d8524
#
_cell.length_a   1.000
_cell.length_b   1.000
_cell.length_c   1.000
_cell.angle_alpha   90.00
_cell.angle_beta   90.00
_cell.angle_gamma   90.00
#
_symmetry.space_group_name_H-M   'P 1'
#
loop_
_entity.id
_entity.type
_entity.pdbx_description
1 polymer ?
#
loop_
_entity_poly.entity_id
_entity_poly.type
_entity_poly.pdbx_seq_one_letter_code
_entity_poly.pdbx_strand_id
1 'polypeptide(L)'
;KVEGDRLICGAGVRLKRVSETARKAGLSGLEFFEGIPGCVGGALRMNAGAMKSWAFEPLIHLTTMDRQGLIHKWNAEDVEARYRQCPLLKEHIALEAVFEGTPEDPKQIKQAMDDYSQRRRQSQPIASSAGCMFKNPTEISAGKLIEELGLKGAHVGDAMISEVHANFI
;
A
#
# COMPACT_ATOMS: atom_id res chain seq x y z
N LYS A 1 -12.37 1.68 13.50
CA LYS A 1 -12.56 2.35 14.78
C LYS A 1 -11.32 3.16 15.11
N VAL A 2 -11.47 4.35 15.72
CA VAL A 2 -10.35 5.15 16.24
C VAL A 2 -10.37 5.08 17.75
N GLU A 3 -9.22 4.87 18.37
CA GLU A 3 -9.00 4.84 19.82
C GLU A 3 -7.70 5.56 20.16
N GLY A 4 -7.81 6.83 20.61
CA GLY A 4 -6.64 7.68 20.82
C GLY A 4 -5.88 7.92 19.49
N ASP A 5 -4.62 7.56 19.46
CA ASP A 5 -3.72 7.63 18.31
C ASP A 5 -3.76 6.38 17.40
N ARG A 6 -4.67 5.43 17.67
CA ARG A 6 -4.75 4.14 17.00
C ARG A 6 -5.96 4.01 16.10
N LEU A 7 -5.75 3.42 14.92
CA LEU A 7 -6.80 3.00 14.00
C LEU A 7 -6.89 1.47 13.96
N ILE A 8 -8.03 0.93 14.41
CA ILE A 8 -8.35 -0.50 14.31
C ILE A 8 -9.13 -0.72 13.02
N CYS A 9 -8.58 -1.54 12.13
CA CYS A 9 -9.08 -1.76 10.77
C CYS A 9 -9.23 -3.24 10.48
N GLY A 10 -10.42 -3.68 10.08
CA GLY A 10 -10.58 -5.01 9.49
C GLY A 10 -9.82 -5.13 8.16
N ALA A 11 -9.34 -6.33 7.84
CA ALA A 11 -8.52 -6.58 6.65
C ALA A 11 -9.21 -6.21 5.32
N GLY A 12 -10.54 -6.21 5.26
CA GLY A 12 -11.33 -5.81 4.09
C GLY A 12 -11.52 -4.30 3.91
N VAL A 13 -11.07 -3.47 4.85
CA VAL A 13 -11.20 -2.02 4.74
C VAL A 13 -10.31 -1.49 3.62
N ARG A 14 -10.86 -0.66 2.73
CA ARG A 14 -10.09 -0.01 1.65
C ARG A 14 -9.07 0.98 2.23
N LEU A 15 -7.86 0.99 1.69
CA LEU A 15 -6.75 1.83 2.17
C LEU A 15 -7.09 3.32 2.12
N LYS A 16 -7.78 3.78 1.07
CA LYS A 16 -8.30 5.15 0.99
C LYS A 16 -9.17 5.51 2.20
N ARG A 17 -10.02 4.58 2.68
CA ARG A 17 -10.84 4.81 3.87
C ARG A 17 -10.01 4.90 5.14
N VAL A 18 -8.89 4.16 5.21
CA VAL A 18 -7.94 4.26 6.35
C VAL A 18 -7.35 5.67 6.40
N SER A 19 -6.77 6.17 5.30
CA SER A 19 -6.18 7.52 5.25
C SER A 19 -7.20 8.63 5.52
N GLU A 20 -8.40 8.54 4.95
CA GLU A 20 -9.48 9.51 5.22
C GLU A 20 -9.92 9.52 6.69
N THR A 21 -9.97 8.32 7.33
CA THR A 21 -10.36 8.19 8.74
C THR A 21 -9.26 8.75 9.65
N ALA A 22 -7.98 8.44 9.36
CA ALA A 22 -6.83 8.98 10.05
C ALA A 22 -6.83 10.52 10.00
N ARG A 23 -6.97 11.09 8.81
CA ARG A 23 -7.07 12.56 8.63
C ARG A 23 -8.18 13.18 9.46
N LYS A 24 -9.40 12.60 9.46
CA LYS A 24 -10.52 13.11 10.26
C LYS A 24 -10.26 13.05 11.75
N ALA A 25 -9.43 12.12 12.20
CA ALA A 25 -9.01 11.96 13.58
C ALA A 25 -7.76 12.80 13.93
N GLY A 26 -7.18 13.54 12.97
CA GLY A 26 -5.95 14.29 13.18
C GLY A 26 -4.73 13.41 13.39
N LEU A 27 -4.65 12.27 12.70
CA LEU A 27 -3.57 11.29 12.80
C LEU A 27 -2.80 11.22 11.50
N SER A 28 -1.56 11.66 11.51
CA SER A 28 -0.57 11.63 10.43
C SER A 28 0.17 10.29 10.39
N GLY A 29 0.87 10.01 9.28
CA GLY A 29 1.65 8.79 9.05
C GLY A 29 0.92 7.73 8.22
N LEU A 30 -0.35 8.00 7.85
CA LEU A 30 -1.21 7.08 7.08
C LEU A 30 -1.66 7.67 5.73
N GLU A 31 -1.12 8.83 5.34
CA GLU A 31 -1.50 9.58 4.13
C GLU A 31 -1.17 8.80 2.84
N PHE A 32 -0.05 8.06 2.84
CA PHE A 32 0.42 7.31 1.69
C PHE A 32 -0.57 6.22 1.24
N PHE A 33 -1.48 5.78 2.11
CA PHE A 33 -2.54 4.84 1.77
C PHE A 33 -3.58 5.41 0.80
N GLU A 34 -3.72 6.74 0.70
CA GLU A 34 -4.69 7.41 -0.20
C GLU A 34 -4.54 6.94 -1.65
N GLY A 35 -3.31 6.84 -2.11
CA GLY A 35 -3.03 6.49 -3.50
C GLY A 35 -2.90 4.99 -3.79
N ILE A 36 -2.93 4.11 -2.79
CA ILE A 36 -2.74 2.67 -2.99
C ILE A 36 -4.10 1.99 -3.19
N PRO A 37 -4.37 1.36 -4.34
CA PRO A 37 -5.60 0.62 -4.53
C PRO A 37 -5.57 -0.69 -3.72
N GLY A 38 -6.72 -1.09 -3.19
CA GLY A 38 -6.86 -2.34 -2.44
C GLY A 38 -7.29 -2.15 -1.00
N CYS A 39 -7.18 -3.23 -0.23
CA CYS A 39 -7.60 -3.32 1.16
C CYS A 39 -6.42 -3.58 2.09
N VAL A 40 -6.62 -3.34 3.39
CA VAL A 40 -5.63 -3.52 4.46
C VAL A 40 -4.92 -4.87 4.39
N GLY A 41 -5.67 -5.98 4.31
CA GLY A 41 -5.08 -7.33 4.26
C GLY A 41 -4.16 -7.54 3.06
N GLY A 42 -4.56 -7.06 1.86
CA GLY A 42 -3.72 -7.12 0.66
C GLY A 42 -2.48 -6.24 0.77
N ALA A 43 -2.62 -5.04 1.38
CA ALA A 43 -1.49 -4.15 1.63
C ALA A 43 -0.46 -4.79 2.58
N LEU A 44 -0.91 -5.41 3.65
CA LEU A 44 -0.02 -6.12 4.59
C LEU A 44 0.61 -7.35 3.93
N ARG A 45 -0.15 -8.14 3.16
CA ARG A 45 0.37 -9.31 2.44
C ARG A 45 1.53 -8.96 1.50
N MET A 46 1.47 -7.79 0.90
CA MET A 46 2.45 -7.29 -0.06
C MET A 46 3.44 -6.28 0.56
N ASN A 47 3.32 -5.98 1.84
CA ASN A 47 3.97 -4.82 2.45
C ASN A 47 3.94 -3.64 1.46
N ALA A 48 2.71 -3.25 1.09
CA ALA A 48 2.49 -2.24 0.06
C ALA A 48 3.09 -0.90 0.49
N GLY A 49 3.76 -0.23 -0.42
CA GLY A 49 4.40 1.04 -0.14
C GLY A 49 4.20 2.07 -1.25
N ALA A 50 4.17 3.32 -0.85
CA ALA A 50 4.16 4.49 -1.71
C ALA A 50 4.84 5.66 -0.99
N MET A 51 5.41 6.61 -1.75
CA MET A 51 6.01 7.84 -1.19
C MET A 51 7.07 7.58 -0.11
N LYS A 52 7.83 6.49 -0.25
CA LYS A 52 8.87 6.00 0.67
C LYS A 52 8.35 5.47 2.01
N SER A 53 7.06 5.23 2.15
CA SER A 53 6.46 4.59 3.32
C SER A 53 5.86 3.23 2.98
N TRP A 54 5.76 2.34 3.96
CA TRP A 54 5.36 0.95 3.81
C TRP A 54 4.27 0.59 4.82
N ALA A 55 3.40 -0.36 4.48
CA ALA A 55 2.23 -0.72 5.29
C ALA A 55 2.58 -1.22 6.70
N PHE A 56 3.78 -1.77 6.91
CA PHE A 56 4.25 -2.23 8.21
C PHE A 56 4.85 -1.13 9.09
N GLU A 57 5.20 0.06 8.55
CA GLU A 57 5.77 1.15 9.37
C GLU A 57 4.80 1.65 10.45
N PRO A 58 3.53 1.99 10.14
CA PRO A 58 2.57 2.41 11.14
C PRO A 58 1.85 1.24 11.84
N LEU A 59 2.14 -0.02 11.49
CA LEU A 59 1.49 -1.18 12.07
C LEU A 59 2.04 -1.45 13.48
N ILE A 60 1.16 -1.65 14.46
CA ILE A 60 1.53 -2.05 15.83
C ILE A 60 1.04 -3.45 16.18
N HIS A 61 -0.15 -3.83 15.71
CA HIS A 61 -0.69 -5.18 15.92
C HIS A 61 -1.34 -5.73 14.66
N LEU A 62 -1.22 -7.03 14.49
CA LEU A 62 -1.85 -7.80 13.43
C LEU A 62 -2.58 -9.01 14.01
N THR A 63 -3.86 -9.14 13.70
CA THR A 63 -4.64 -10.34 14.02
C THR A 63 -4.78 -11.18 12.75
N THR A 64 -4.46 -12.45 12.83
CA THR A 64 -4.54 -13.40 11.71
C THR A 64 -5.28 -14.66 12.09
N MET A 65 -5.72 -15.40 11.08
CA MET A 65 -6.23 -16.76 11.21
C MET A 65 -5.34 -17.71 10.38
N ASP A 66 -4.94 -18.82 10.98
CA ASP A 66 -4.21 -19.87 10.26
C ASP A 66 -5.15 -20.77 9.44
N ARG A 67 -4.59 -21.78 8.77
CA ARG A 67 -5.35 -22.73 7.95
C ARG A 67 -6.23 -23.69 8.76
N GLN A 68 -5.97 -23.82 10.06
CA GLN A 68 -6.77 -24.61 11.01
C GLN A 68 -7.93 -23.83 11.61
N GLY A 69 -8.02 -22.51 11.31
CA GLY A 69 -9.05 -21.60 11.83
C GLY A 69 -8.70 -21.01 13.19
N LEU A 70 -7.47 -21.20 13.69
CA LEU A 70 -7.03 -20.61 14.95
C LEU A 70 -6.63 -19.15 14.74
N ILE A 71 -7.02 -18.31 15.72
CA ILE A 71 -6.74 -16.87 15.69
C ILE A 71 -5.45 -16.59 16.46
N HIS A 72 -4.58 -15.83 15.83
CA HIS A 72 -3.29 -15.41 16.37
C HIS A 72 -3.21 -13.89 16.41
N LYS A 73 -2.60 -13.36 17.47
CA LYS A 73 -2.30 -11.93 17.61
C LYS A 73 -0.78 -11.75 17.62
N TRP A 74 -0.30 -10.82 16.82
CA TRP A 74 1.11 -10.53 16.62
C TRP A 74 1.39 -9.07 16.93
N ASN A 75 2.52 -8.76 17.57
CA ASN A 75 3.08 -7.44 17.52
C ASN A 75 3.76 -7.26 16.15
N ALA A 76 3.74 -6.07 15.59
CA ALA A 76 4.31 -5.84 14.26
C ALA A 76 5.81 -6.16 14.21
N GLU A 77 6.55 -5.92 15.31
CA GLU A 77 7.97 -6.23 15.45
C GLU A 77 8.31 -7.73 15.36
N ASP A 78 7.34 -8.59 15.67
CA ASP A 78 7.49 -10.05 15.60
C ASP A 78 7.19 -10.59 14.19
N VAL A 79 6.70 -9.73 13.27
CA VAL A 79 6.29 -10.13 11.93
C VAL A 79 7.29 -9.65 10.88
N GLU A 80 7.96 -10.60 10.23
CA GLU A 80 8.86 -10.27 9.14
C GLU A 80 8.10 -9.70 7.93
N ALA A 81 8.49 -8.48 7.52
CA ALA A 81 8.00 -7.85 6.30
C ALA A 81 9.18 -7.34 5.46
N ARG A 82 9.13 -7.65 4.14
CA ARG A 82 10.16 -7.26 3.17
C ARG A 82 9.51 -6.56 1.98
N TYR A 83 10.32 -6.08 1.05
CA TYR A 83 9.83 -5.51 -0.20
C TYR A 83 8.90 -6.49 -0.94
N ARG A 84 7.62 -6.09 -1.06
CA ARG A 84 6.55 -6.87 -1.74
C ARG A 84 6.30 -8.26 -1.16
N GLN A 85 6.55 -8.45 0.13
CA GLN A 85 6.20 -9.72 0.79
C GLN A 85 6.08 -9.61 2.31
N CYS A 86 5.19 -10.45 2.86
CA CYS A 86 5.08 -10.80 4.25
C CYS A 86 4.94 -12.33 4.32
N PRO A 87 6.00 -13.07 4.74
CA PRO A 87 5.98 -14.53 4.76
C PRO A 87 4.83 -15.11 5.60
N LEU A 88 4.58 -14.55 6.78
CA LEU A 88 3.46 -14.97 7.65
C LEU A 88 2.13 -15.02 6.89
N LEU A 89 1.84 -13.97 6.11
CA LEU A 89 0.57 -13.87 5.37
C LEU A 89 0.53 -14.71 4.09
N LYS A 90 1.49 -15.61 3.85
CA LYS A 90 1.37 -16.71 2.88
C LYS A 90 0.56 -17.86 3.45
N GLU A 91 0.69 -18.11 4.74
CA GLU A 91 0.09 -19.21 5.46
C GLU A 91 -1.12 -18.79 6.30
N HIS A 92 -1.23 -17.51 6.64
CA HIS A 92 -2.29 -16.92 7.44
C HIS A 92 -3.14 -15.94 6.64
N ILE A 93 -4.39 -15.77 7.05
CA ILE A 93 -5.33 -14.76 6.56
C ILE A 93 -5.32 -13.60 7.54
N ALA A 94 -5.03 -12.39 7.07
CA ALA A 94 -5.17 -11.18 7.89
C ALA A 94 -6.65 -10.93 8.19
N LEU A 95 -6.98 -10.69 9.45
CA LEU A 95 -8.34 -10.37 9.91
C LEU A 95 -8.47 -8.90 10.29
N GLU A 96 -7.53 -8.41 11.09
CA GLU A 96 -7.54 -7.06 11.64
C GLU A 96 -6.11 -6.52 11.78
N ALA A 97 -5.96 -5.22 11.58
CA ALA A 97 -4.73 -4.49 11.82
C ALA A 97 -4.98 -3.30 12.73
N VAL A 98 -4.03 -2.99 13.59
CA VAL A 98 -4.00 -1.79 14.40
C VAL A 98 -2.83 -0.94 13.90
N PHE A 99 -3.13 0.23 13.36
CA PHE A 99 -2.15 1.22 12.95
C PHE A 99 -2.06 2.33 13.98
N GLU A 100 -0.88 2.86 14.18
CA GLU A 100 -0.63 4.03 15.03
C GLU A 100 -0.33 5.25 14.15
N GLY A 101 -0.92 6.39 14.49
CA GLY A 101 -0.66 7.66 13.84
C GLY A 101 -0.10 8.68 14.82
N THR A 102 0.46 9.75 14.31
CA THR A 102 0.96 10.86 15.11
C THR A 102 -0.05 12.01 15.07
N PRO A 103 -0.42 12.63 16.20
CA PRO A 103 -1.32 13.78 16.22
C PRO A 103 -0.79 14.93 15.34
N GLU A 104 -1.63 15.41 14.42
CA GLU A 104 -1.28 16.49 13.48
C GLU A 104 -2.55 17.26 13.05
N ASP A 105 -2.39 18.49 12.55
CA ASP A 105 -3.48 19.28 11.99
C ASP A 105 -4.09 18.56 10.76
N PRO A 106 -5.40 18.27 10.77
CA PRO A 106 -6.09 17.66 9.65
C PRO A 106 -5.92 18.38 8.30
N LYS A 107 -5.60 19.69 8.31
CA LYS A 107 -5.31 20.45 7.09
C LYS A 107 -3.95 20.10 6.51
N GLN A 108 -2.93 19.91 7.36
CA GLN A 108 -1.59 19.48 6.93
C GLN A 108 -1.64 18.05 6.39
N ILE A 109 -2.34 17.14 7.09
CA ILE A 109 -2.59 15.77 6.62
C ILE A 109 -3.28 15.80 5.24
N LYS A 110 -4.31 16.64 5.07
CA LYS A 110 -5.03 16.78 3.78
C LYS A 110 -4.09 17.26 2.68
N GLN A 111 -3.25 18.26 2.95
CA GLN A 111 -2.28 18.75 1.99
C GLN A 111 -1.32 17.65 1.54
N ALA A 112 -0.77 16.87 2.47
CA ALA A 112 0.10 15.74 2.15
C ALA A 112 -0.61 14.68 1.30
N MET A 113 -1.87 14.34 1.60
CA MET A 113 -2.68 13.42 0.79
C MET A 113 -2.89 13.94 -0.64
N ASP A 114 -3.17 15.23 -0.80
CA ASP A 114 -3.36 15.86 -2.11
C ASP A 114 -2.07 15.86 -2.93
N ASP A 115 -0.95 16.19 -2.30
CA ASP A 115 0.37 16.15 -2.93
C ASP A 115 0.73 14.72 -3.39
N TYR A 116 0.45 13.71 -2.57
CA TYR A 116 0.67 12.30 -2.93
C TYR A 116 -0.24 11.87 -4.10
N SER A 117 -1.50 12.25 -4.06
CA SER A 117 -2.45 11.98 -5.13
C SER A 117 -2.02 12.65 -6.45
N GLN A 118 -1.56 13.90 -6.39
CA GLN A 118 -1.08 14.61 -7.57
C GLN A 118 0.17 13.97 -8.18
N ARG A 119 1.20 13.67 -7.37
CA ARG A 119 2.42 12.98 -7.82
C ARG A 119 2.10 11.64 -8.47
N ARG A 120 1.15 10.90 -7.90
CA ARG A 120 0.72 9.61 -8.46
C ARG A 120 0.06 9.77 -9.83
N ARG A 121 -0.84 10.74 -10.01
CA ARG A 121 -1.47 11.03 -11.30
C ARG A 121 -0.48 11.46 -12.38
N GLN A 122 0.60 12.12 -11.98
CA GLN A 122 1.66 12.54 -12.92
C GLN A 122 2.57 11.39 -13.36
N SER A 123 2.74 10.36 -12.51
CA SER A 123 3.71 9.28 -12.72
C SER A 123 3.09 7.92 -13.08
N GLN A 124 1.76 7.78 -13.02
CA GLN A 124 1.07 6.51 -13.26
C GLN A 124 -0.14 6.71 -14.16
N PRO A 125 -0.52 5.71 -14.97
CA PRO A 125 -1.71 5.80 -15.81
C PRO A 125 -2.98 5.96 -14.95
N ILE A 126 -3.91 6.80 -15.43
CA ILE A 126 -5.23 7.01 -14.79
C ILE A 126 -6.19 5.91 -15.20
N ALA A 127 -6.01 5.34 -16.40
CA ALA A 127 -6.81 4.24 -16.92
C ALA A 127 -6.71 2.99 -16.03
N SER A 128 -7.70 2.12 -16.14
CA SER A 128 -7.66 0.80 -15.52
C SER A 128 -6.42 0.05 -15.98
N SER A 129 -5.68 -0.53 -15.06
CA SER A 129 -4.43 -1.21 -15.34
C SER A 129 -4.19 -2.32 -14.33
N ALA A 130 -3.30 -3.25 -14.66
CA ALA A 130 -2.87 -4.31 -13.75
C ALA A 130 -1.87 -3.82 -12.67
N GLY A 131 -1.48 -2.54 -12.70
CA GLY A 131 -0.45 -1.96 -11.84
C GLY A 131 0.96 -2.32 -12.31
N CYS A 132 1.95 -2.23 -11.42
CA CYS A 132 3.32 -2.65 -11.72
C CYS A 132 3.39 -4.17 -11.89
N MET A 133 3.77 -4.63 -13.08
CA MET A 133 3.84 -6.05 -13.43
C MET A 133 5.07 -6.73 -12.84
N PHE A 134 6.19 -6.03 -12.74
CA PHE A 134 7.45 -6.58 -12.27
C PHE A 134 7.90 -5.93 -10.97
N LYS A 135 8.54 -6.72 -10.10
CA LYS A 135 9.29 -6.19 -8.97
C LYS A 135 10.51 -5.44 -9.46
N ASN A 136 10.86 -4.36 -8.76
CA ASN A 136 12.10 -3.64 -9.08
C ASN A 136 13.31 -4.48 -8.67
N PRO A 137 14.31 -4.65 -9.55
CA PRO A 137 15.65 -5.07 -9.16
C PRO A 137 16.32 -4.08 -8.20
N THR A 138 17.45 -4.48 -7.61
CA THR A 138 18.11 -3.69 -6.56
C THR A 138 18.69 -2.37 -7.10
N GLU A 139 19.25 -2.38 -8.31
CA GLU A 139 20.02 -1.25 -8.85
C GLU A 139 19.21 -0.29 -9.70
N ILE A 140 18.22 -0.80 -10.43
CA ILE A 140 17.41 -0.03 -11.37
C ILE A 140 15.95 -0.46 -11.31
N SER A 141 15.00 0.47 -11.48
CA SER A 141 13.59 0.08 -11.51
C SER A 141 13.24 -0.70 -12.77
N ALA A 142 12.33 -1.68 -12.66
CA ALA A 142 11.83 -2.44 -13.80
C ALA A 142 11.23 -1.51 -14.88
N GLY A 143 10.51 -0.47 -14.46
CA GLY A 143 9.96 0.52 -15.39
C GLY A 143 11.04 1.22 -16.21
N LYS A 144 12.17 1.59 -15.57
CA LYS A 144 13.29 2.23 -16.30
C LYS A 144 13.96 1.25 -17.26
N LEU A 145 14.16 0.01 -16.89
CA LEU A 145 14.69 -1.03 -17.79
C LEU A 145 13.80 -1.20 -19.04
N ILE A 146 12.48 -1.29 -18.85
CA ILE A 146 11.53 -1.46 -19.95
C ILE A 146 11.52 -0.21 -20.85
N GLU A 147 11.65 0.98 -20.27
CA GLU A 147 11.73 2.25 -20.99
C GLU A 147 13.03 2.36 -21.81
N GLU A 148 14.18 1.99 -21.25
CA GLU A 148 15.48 1.98 -21.94
C GLU A 148 15.50 1.00 -23.13
N LEU A 149 14.68 -0.07 -23.06
CA LEU A 149 14.49 -0.99 -24.19
C LEU A 149 13.52 -0.46 -25.25
N GLY A 150 12.94 0.74 -25.07
CA GLY A 150 12.01 1.35 -26.02
C GLY A 150 10.67 0.63 -26.13
N LEU A 151 10.24 -0.06 -25.08
CA LEU A 151 9.03 -0.90 -25.10
C LEU A 151 7.74 -0.19 -24.67
N LYS A 152 7.77 1.11 -24.33
CA LYS A 152 6.54 1.89 -24.12
C LYS A 152 5.68 1.85 -25.38
N GLY A 153 4.36 1.64 -25.23
CA GLY A 153 3.42 1.50 -26.33
C GLY A 153 3.44 0.13 -27.04
N ALA A 154 4.40 -0.75 -26.73
CA ALA A 154 4.38 -2.10 -27.26
C ALA A 154 3.13 -2.86 -26.78
N HIS A 155 2.46 -3.57 -27.70
CA HIS A 155 1.19 -4.24 -27.41
C HIS A 155 1.12 -5.65 -27.99
N VAL A 156 0.29 -6.48 -27.34
CA VAL A 156 -0.11 -7.79 -27.84
C VAL A 156 -1.64 -7.90 -27.64
N GLY A 157 -2.37 -7.93 -28.74
CA GLY A 157 -3.83 -7.77 -28.69
C GLY A 157 -4.21 -6.42 -28.09
N ASP A 158 -5.08 -6.41 -27.10
CA ASP A 158 -5.54 -5.20 -26.41
C ASP A 158 -4.68 -4.82 -25.19
N ALA A 159 -3.71 -5.65 -24.80
CA ALA A 159 -2.79 -5.36 -23.70
C ALA A 159 -1.61 -4.53 -24.21
N MET A 160 -1.34 -3.39 -23.56
CA MET A 160 -0.30 -2.44 -23.97
C MET A 160 0.55 -1.99 -22.79
N ILE A 161 1.86 -1.87 -22.99
CA ILE A 161 2.77 -1.22 -22.05
C ILE A 161 2.47 0.27 -22.03
N SER A 162 2.14 0.81 -20.86
CA SER A 162 1.73 2.19 -20.71
C SER A 162 2.81 3.18 -21.17
N GLU A 163 2.40 4.19 -21.93
CA GLU A 163 3.25 5.32 -22.33
C GLU A 163 3.67 6.19 -21.14
N VAL A 164 2.86 6.23 -20.07
CA VAL A 164 3.15 7.03 -18.87
C VAL A 164 4.16 6.32 -17.97
N HIS A 165 4.00 5.01 -17.74
CA HIS A 165 4.85 4.25 -16.83
C HIS A 165 5.09 2.83 -17.37
N ALA A 166 6.31 2.57 -17.82
CA ALA A 166 6.66 1.36 -18.56
C ALA A 166 6.46 0.02 -17.78
N ASN A 167 6.30 0.05 -16.45
CA ASN A 167 5.99 -1.16 -15.66
C ASN A 167 4.47 -1.37 -15.46
N PHE A 168 3.62 -0.66 -16.21
CA PHE A 168 2.16 -0.79 -16.16
C PHE A 168 1.64 -1.32 -17.51
N ILE A 169 0.66 -2.22 -17.42
CA ILE A 169 -0.11 -2.75 -18.54
C ILE A 169 -1.59 -2.50 -18.28
#